data_a73c16b23a112c88fb4932b9f875a803
#
_entry.id   a73c16b23a112c88fb4932b9f875a803
#
_cell.length_a   1.000
_cell.length_b   1.000
_cell.length_c   1.000
_cell.angle_alpha   90.00
_cell.angle_beta   90.00
_cell.angle_gamma   90.00
#
_symmetry.space_group_name_H-M   'P 1'
#
loop_
_entity.id
_entity.type
_entity.pdbx_description
1 polymer ?
#
loop_
_entity_poly.entity_id
_entity_poly.type
_entity_poly.pdbx_seq_one_letter_code
_entity_poly.pdbx_strand_id
1 'polypeptide(L)'
;CYQHCMHVAYYNYQWCRFFKLDARSAARGGMLHDLFLYDWHTHARKTGDHFHGLTHPETALKNAEKFFDLNDIERDIIRSHMWPVTFFTIPHTREAWITTLTDKYCGGCETSRRKNADTTRIRRDLSRLVEYFNYLIDTKR
;
A
#
# COMPACT_ATOMS: atom_id res chain seq x y z
N CYS A 1 0.93 -9.72 -2.88
CA CYS A 1 0.96 -8.26 -3.06
C CYS A 1 -0.45 -7.63 -3.02
N TYR A 2 -1.40 -8.00 -3.91
CA TYR A 2 -2.76 -7.40 -3.94
C TYR A 2 -3.48 -7.43 -2.59
N GLN A 3 -3.51 -8.58 -1.91
CA GLN A 3 -4.14 -8.71 -0.57
C GLN A 3 -3.48 -7.80 0.47
N HIS A 4 -2.18 -7.66 0.42
CA HIS A 4 -1.43 -6.76 1.27
C HIS A 4 -1.87 -5.30 1.04
N CYS A 5 -1.88 -4.84 -0.21
CA CYS A 5 -2.33 -3.49 -0.56
C CYS A 5 -3.77 -3.22 -0.10
N MET A 6 -4.66 -4.21 -0.20
CA MET A 6 -6.04 -4.11 0.29
C MET A 6 -6.11 -3.93 1.81
N HIS A 7 -5.31 -4.67 2.58
CA HIS A 7 -5.24 -4.50 4.03
C HIS A 7 -4.69 -3.12 4.40
N VAL A 8 -3.60 -2.69 3.77
CA VAL A 8 -3.01 -1.37 4.01
C VAL A 8 -4.03 -0.27 3.70
N ALA A 9 -4.71 -0.33 2.55
CA ALA A 9 -5.71 0.64 2.16
C ALA A 9 -6.88 0.71 3.15
N TYR A 10 -7.37 -0.44 3.64
CA TYR A 10 -8.44 -0.50 4.63
C TYR A 10 -8.04 0.16 5.96
N TYR A 11 -6.90 -0.21 6.53
CA TYR A 11 -6.44 0.36 7.79
C TYR A 11 -6.12 1.84 7.65
N ASN A 12 -5.53 2.27 6.54
CA ASN A 12 -5.30 3.68 6.24
C ASN A 12 -6.62 4.47 6.26
N TYR A 13 -7.65 3.94 5.61
CA TYR A 13 -8.96 4.57 5.61
C TYR A 13 -9.53 4.71 7.02
N GLN A 14 -9.49 3.64 7.82
CA GLN A 14 -10.02 3.66 9.19
C GLN A 14 -9.26 4.65 10.08
N TRP A 15 -7.94 4.61 10.07
CA TRP A 15 -7.13 5.51 10.88
C TRP A 15 -7.28 6.96 10.44
N CYS A 16 -7.22 7.24 9.15
CA CYS A 16 -7.38 8.60 8.66
C CYS A 16 -8.77 9.16 8.93
N ARG A 17 -9.83 8.34 8.85
CA ARG A 17 -11.16 8.75 9.32
C ARG A 17 -11.18 9.10 10.80
N PHE A 18 -10.59 8.26 11.62
CA PHE A 18 -10.52 8.49 13.09
C PHE A 18 -9.79 9.80 13.41
N PHE A 19 -8.68 10.07 12.73
CA PHE A 19 -7.91 11.31 12.93
C PHE A 19 -8.42 12.51 12.12
N LYS A 20 -9.55 12.39 11.41
CA LYS A 20 -10.13 13.45 10.56
C LYS A 20 -9.18 13.96 9.48
N LEU A 21 -8.43 13.06 8.87
CA LEU A 21 -7.52 13.26 7.74
C LEU A 21 -8.18 12.86 6.43
N ASP A 22 -7.49 13.02 5.29
CA ASP A 22 -7.98 12.57 3.99
C ASP A 22 -7.92 11.05 3.85
N ALA A 23 -8.94 10.38 4.38
CA ALA A 23 -9.05 8.93 4.38
C ALA A 23 -9.13 8.33 2.98
N ARG A 24 -9.66 9.08 2.01
CA ARG A 24 -9.79 8.63 0.62
C ARG A 24 -8.43 8.58 -0.06
N SER A 25 -7.67 9.66 -0.01
CA SER A 25 -6.32 9.71 -0.55
C SER A 25 -5.40 8.71 0.14
N ALA A 26 -5.54 8.54 1.45
CA ALA A 26 -4.80 7.53 2.21
C ALA A 26 -5.10 6.10 1.74
N ALA A 27 -6.37 5.77 1.50
CA ALA A 27 -6.77 4.45 0.99
C ALA A 27 -6.26 4.22 -0.44
N ARG A 28 -6.40 5.21 -1.34
CA ARG A 28 -5.91 5.10 -2.72
C ARG A 28 -4.39 4.97 -2.75
N GLY A 29 -3.68 5.81 -2.03
CA GLY A 29 -2.22 5.73 -1.92
C GLY A 29 -1.78 4.37 -1.36
N GLY A 30 -2.44 3.88 -0.32
CA GLY A 30 -2.21 2.56 0.26
C GLY A 30 -2.52 1.40 -0.70
N MET A 31 -3.46 1.55 -1.62
CA MET A 31 -3.73 0.55 -2.66
C MET A 31 -2.64 0.53 -3.74
N LEU A 32 -2.04 1.69 -4.02
CA LEU A 32 -1.10 1.88 -5.13
C LEU A 32 0.37 1.86 -4.70
N HIS A 33 0.67 1.82 -3.39
CA HIS A 33 2.05 1.95 -2.88
C HIS A 33 3.00 0.89 -3.42
N ASP A 34 2.48 -0.30 -3.70
CA ASP A 34 3.19 -1.47 -4.23
C ASP A 34 2.76 -1.82 -5.66
N LEU A 35 2.44 -0.82 -6.50
CA LEU A 35 1.99 -1.06 -7.87
C LEU A 35 3.15 -1.48 -8.77
N PHE A 36 3.40 -2.79 -8.82
CA PHE A 36 4.33 -3.40 -9.76
C PHE A 36 3.59 -3.98 -10.95
N LEU A 37 4.10 -3.70 -12.15
CA LEU A 37 3.62 -4.28 -13.41
C LEU A 37 4.32 -5.61 -13.73
N TYR A 38 5.17 -6.11 -12.83
CA TYR A 38 5.90 -7.37 -12.99
C TYR A 38 6.08 -8.07 -11.63
N ASP A 39 6.30 -9.40 -11.66
CA ASP A 39 6.65 -10.16 -10.47
C ASP A 39 8.10 -9.87 -10.05
N TRP A 40 8.28 -9.05 -9.02
CA TRP A 40 9.59 -8.65 -8.53
C TRP A 40 10.45 -9.82 -8.00
N HIS A 41 9.84 -10.92 -7.56
CA HIS A 41 10.59 -12.11 -7.14
C HIS A 41 11.32 -12.77 -8.31
N THR A 42 10.69 -12.80 -9.48
CA THR A 42 11.31 -13.35 -10.69
C THR A 42 12.28 -12.35 -11.33
N HIS A 43 12.02 -11.06 -11.21
CA HIS A 43 12.87 -10.00 -11.75
C HIS A 43 14.19 -9.92 -10.99
N ALA A 44 14.17 -9.88 -9.65
CA ALA A 44 15.37 -9.86 -8.80
C ALA A 44 16.31 -11.06 -9.04
N ARG A 45 15.74 -12.25 -9.30
CA ARG A 45 16.53 -13.44 -9.65
C ARG A 45 17.21 -13.35 -11.01
N LYS A 46 16.63 -12.63 -11.97
CA LYS A 46 17.16 -12.50 -13.33
C LYS A 46 18.17 -11.39 -13.50
N THR A 47 18.04 -10.31 -12.74
CA THR A 47 18.85 -9.09 -12.89
C THR A 47 19.96 -8.95 -11.84
N GLY A 48 19.94 -9.78 -10.77
CA GLY A 48 20.92 -9.68 -9.69
C GLY A 48 20.81 -8.37 -8.89
N ASP A 49 19.71 -7.66 -9.00
CA ASP A 49 19.49 -6.35 -8.41
C ASP A 49 19.16 -6.48 -6.92
N HIS A 50 20.21 -6.44 -6.08
CA HIS A 50 20.11 -6.52 -4.62
C HIS A 50 19.61 -5.21 -3.98
N PHE A 51 19.45 -4.13 -4.75
CA PHE A 51 19.03 -2.80 -4.28
C PHE A 51 17.52 -2.51 -4.48
N HIS A 52 16.72 -3.51 -4.79
CA HIS A 52 15.27 -3.37 -5.01
C HIS A 52 14.55 -2.60 -3.91
N GLY A 53 14.93 -2.75 -2.67
CA GLY A 53 14.32 -2.03 -1.54
C GLY A 53 14.48 -0.50 -1.62
N LEU A 54 15.49 0.01 -2.33
CA LEU A 54 15.77 1.44 -2.45
C LEU A 54 15.10 2.09 -3.67
N THR A 55 14.92 1.35 -4.76
CA THR A 55 14.33 1.84 -6.03
C THR A 55 12.84 1.56 -6.16
N HIS A 56 12.33 0.70 -5.31
CA HIS A 56 10.96 0.22 -5.24
C HIS A 56 9.88 1.34 -5.22
N PRO A 57 9.94 2.35 -4.33
CA PRO A 57 8.91 3.37 -4.27
C PRO A 57 8.83 4.24 -5.53
N GLU A 58 9.97 4.57 -6.12
CA GLU A 58 10.03 5.37 -7.35
C GLU A 58 9.45 4.61 -8.55
N THR A 59 9.66 3.31 -8.62
CA THR A 59 9.09 2.45 -9.66
C THR A 59 7.56 2.36 -9.50
N ALA A 60 7.07 2.15 -8.28
CA ALA A 60 5.64 2.12 -7.97
C ALA A 60 4.98 3.46 -8.31
N LEU A 61 5.61 4.58 -7.96
CA LEU A 61 5.12 5.92 -8.28
C LEU A 61 5.01 6.15 -9.79
N LYS A 62 6.08 5.88 -10.55
CA LYS A 62 6.07 5.99 -12.03
C LYS A 62 4.99 5.12 -12.68
N ASN A 63 4.77 3.93 -12.17
CA ASN A 63 3.71 3.06 -12.66
C ASN A 63 2.33 3.60 -12.33
N ALA A 64 2.12 4.08 -11.12
CA ALA A 64 0.85 4.66 -10.71
C ALA A 64 0.50 5.92 -11.52
N GLU A 65 1.46 6.81 -11.78
CA GLU A 65 1.27 8.04 -12.57
C GLU A 65 0.92 7.78 -14.05
N LYS A 66 1.28 6.60 -14.61
CA LYS A 66 0.88 6.24 -15.99
C LYS A 66 -0.62 5.99 -16.14
N PHE A 67 -1.28 5.51 -15.09
CA PHE A 67 -2.65 5.01 -15.16
C PHE A 67 -3.63 5.79 -14.30
N PHE A 68 -3.12 6.58 -13.34
CA PHE A 68 -3.95 7.27 -12.36
C PHE A 68 -3.52 8.73 -12.23
N ASP A 69 -4.50 9.62 -12.15
CA ASP A 69 -4.25 10.99 -11.72
C ASP A 69 -4.11 11.00 -10.19
N LEU A 70 -2.90 11.25 -9.71
CA LEU A 70 -2.55 11.22 -8.30
C LEU A 70 -2.50 12.64 -7.74
N ASN A 71 -3.03 12.83 -6.53
CA ASN A 71 -2.81 14.04 -5.77
C ASN A 71 -1.49 13.99 -4.98
N ASP A 72 -1.13 15.10 -4.33
CA ASP A 72 0.15 15.23 -3.63
C ASP A 72 0.26 14.28 -2.43
N ILE A 73 -0.84 14.02 -1.71
CA ILE A 73 -0.89 13.07 -0.60
C ILE A 73 -0.62 11.65 -1.11
N GLU A 74 -1.24 11.25 -2.20
CA GLU A 74 -1.06 9.92 -2.80
C GLU A 74 0.38 9.72 -3.31
N ARG A 75 0.98 10.75 -3.92
CA ARG A 75 2.39 10.74 -4.34
C ARG A 75 3.33 10.59 -3.14
N ASP A 76 3.09 11.36 -2.08
CA ASP A 76 3.90 11.27 -0.85
C ASP A 76 3.82 9.88 -0.23
N ILE A 77 2.61 9.30 -0.12
CA ILE A 77 2.38 7.94 0.38
C ILE A 77 3.20 6.92 -0.43
N ILE A 78 3.06 6.92 -1.76
CA ILE A 78 3.73 5.93 -2.62
C ILE A 78 5.25 6.08 -2.54
N ARG A 79 5.75 7.32 -2.53
CA ARG A 79 7.18 7.59 -2.49
C ARG A 79 7.83 7.23 -1.15
N SER A 80 7.14 7.47 -0.03
CA SER A 80 7.77 7.44 1.30
C SER A 80 7.39 6.23 2.17
N HIS A 81 6.52 5.33 1.70
CA HIS A 81 6.04 4.19 2.52
C HIS A 81 7.17 3.28 3.03
N MET A 82 8.30 3.19 2.31
CA MET A 82 9.44 2.37 2.70
C MET A 82 10.31 2.98 3.80
N TRP A 83 10.05 4.22 4.24
CA TRP A 83 10.79 4.78 5.36
C TRP A 83 10.73 3.86 6.61
N PRO A 84 11.82 3.67 7.39
CA PRO A 84 13.15 4.27 7.30
C PRO A 84 14.16 3.53 6.39
N VAL A 85 13.77 2.49 5.65
CA VAL A 85 14.66 1.77 4.73
C VAL A 85 15.19 2.73 3.66
N THR A 86 14.32 3.55 3.08
CA THR A 86 14.68 4.69 2.23
C THR A 86 14.89 5.93 3.10
N PHE A 87 16.01 6.02 3.78
CA PHE A 87 16.26 7.01 4.84
C PHE A 87 16.06 8.47 4.39
N PHE A 88 16.37 8.79 3.14
CA PHE A 88 16.26 10.15 2.61
C PHE A 88 14.84 10.51 2.14
N THR A 89 13.91 9.58 2.11
CA THR A 89 12.53 9.80 1.64
C THR A 89 11.58 9.78 2.84
N ILE A 90 11.61 10.87 3.61
CA ILE A 90 10.80 11.01 4.83
C ILE A 90 9.34 11.34 4.43
N PRO A 91 8.32 10.71 5.04
CA PRO A 91 6.93 11.10 4.83
C PRO A 91 6.69 12.57 5.24
N HIS A 92 6.01 13.36 4.39
CA HIS A 92 5.70 14.77 4.66
C HIS A 92 4.27 14.95 5.18
N THR A 93 3.33 14.12 4.73
CA THR A 93 1.92 14.19 5.13
C THR A 93 1.62 13.23 6.29
N ARG A 94 0.60 13.54 7.07
CA ARG A 94 0.16 12.67 8.17
C ARG A 94 -0.36 11.33 7.64
N GLU A 95 -1.02 11.36 6.49
CA GLU A 95 -1.51 10.20 5.76
C GLU A 95 -0.36 9.27 5.36
N ALA A 96 0.75 9.82 4.89
CA ALA A 96 1.94 9.05 4.54
C ALA A 96 2.60 8.41 5.77
N TRP A 97 2.65 9.09 6.92
CA TRP A 97 3.09 8.50 8.18
C TRP A 97 2.22 7.33 8.61
N ILE A 98 0.87 7.50 8.54
CA ILE A 98 -0.06 6.41 8.84
C ILE A 98 0.16 5.23 7.90
N THR A 99 0.33 5.49 6.60
CA THR A 99 0.57 4.42 5.63
C THR A 99 1.87 3.68 5.92
N THR A 100 2.95 4.39 6.22
CA THR A 100 4.25 3.79 6.56
C THR A 100 4.15 2.84 7.77
N LEU A 101 3.40 3.23 8.80
CA LEU A 101 3.19 2.39 9.98
C LEU A 101 2.27 1.20 9.67
N THR A 102 1.18 1.45 8.94
CA THR A 102 0.20 0.43 8.56
C THR A 102 0.81 -0.63 7.66
N ASP A 103 1.62 -0.24 6.68
CA ASP A 103 2.34 -1.14 5.80
C ASP A 103 3.22 -2.12 6.59
N LYS A 104 4.03 -1.62 7.51
CA LYS A 104 4.89 -2.45 8.37
C LYS A 104 4.11 -3.36 9.29
N TYR A 105 3.00 -2.87 9.85
CA TYR A 105 2.10 -3.69 10.65
C TYR A 105 1.48 -4.83 9.83
N CYS A 106 0.95 -4.54 8.65
CA CYS A 106 0.37 -5.55 7.75
C CYS A 106 1.41 -6.57 7.32
N GLY A 107 2.61 -6.14 6.90
CA GLY A 107 3.71 -7.02 6.51
C GLY A 107 4.17 -7.93 7.64
N GLY A 108 4.26 -7.41 8.87
CA GLY A 108 4.58 -8.19 10.08
C GLY A 108 3.51 -9.24 10.39
N CYS A 109 2.23 -8.86 10.33
CA CYS A 109 1.11 -9.78 10.55
C CYS A 109 1.05 -10.88 9.49
N GLU A 110 1.28 -10.56 8.23
CA GLU A 110 1.27 -11.54 7.12
C GLU A 110 2.43 -12.54 7.25
N THR A 111 3.60 -12.08 7.64
CA THR A 111 4.76 -12.94 7.91
C THR A 111 4.49 -13.89 9.08
N SER A 112 3.84 -13.41 10.14
CA SER A 112 3.47 -14.22 11.31
C SER A 112 2.36 -15.21 10.99
N ARG A 113 1.39 -14.85 10.15
CA ARG A 113 0.26 -15.72 9.74
C ARG A 113 0.67 -16.80 8.75
N ARG A 114 1.72 -16.60 7.95
CA ARG A 114 2.31 -17.68 7.13
C ARG A 114 2.79 -18.87 7.98
N LYS A 115 3.08 -18.63 9.26
CA LYS A 115 3.45 -19.68 10.22
C LYS A 115 2.23 -20.37 10.89
N ASN A 116 1.02 -19.73 10.88
CA ASN A 116 -0.19 -20.22 11.54
C ASN A 116 -1.41 -19.99 10.65
N ALA A 117 -1.57 -20.82 9.60
CA ALA A 117 -2.63 -20.63 8.61
C ALA A 117 -4.04 -20.88 9.18
N ASP A 118 -4.80 -19.80 9.39
CA ASP A 118 -6.26 -19.84 9.44
C ASP A 118 -6.84 -19.01 8.28
N THR A 119 -6.97 -19.67 7.13
CA THR A 119 -7.36 -19.09 5.84
C THR A 119 -8.83 -18.64 5.78
N THR A 120 -9.67 -19.10 6.67
CA THR A 120 -11.14 -18.89 6.61
C THR A 120 -11.55 -17.48 7.05
N ARG A 121 -10.87 -16.92 8.06
CA ARG A 121 -11.13 -15.57 8.57
C ARG A 121 -10.69 -14.50 7.57
N ILE A 122 -9.54 -14.71 6.94
CA ILE A 122 -8.96 -13.83 5.93
C ILE A 122 -9.86 -13.70 4.70
N ARG A 123 -10.49 -14.80 4.26
CA ARG A 123 -11.41 -14.81 3.12
C ARG A 123 -12.67 -13.98 3.36
N ARG A 124 -13.19 -14.00 4.59
CA ARG A 124 -14.40 -13.25 4.99
C ARG A 124 -14.13 -11.74 5.05
N ASP A 125 -12.98 -11.36 5.58
CA ASP A 125 -12.58 -9.96 5.68
C ASP A 125 -12.24 -9.36 4.29
N LEU A 126 -11.68 -10.17 3.38
CA LEU A 126 -11.41 -9.80 1.99
C LEU A 126 -12.69 -9.53 1.18
N SER A 127 -13.73 -10.33 1.33
CA SER A 127 -15.01 -10.11 0.64
C SER A 127 -15.61 -8.76 1.03
N ARG A 128 -15.60 -8.42 2.32
CA ARG A 128 -16.07 -7.11 2.82
C ARG A 128 -15.23 -5.94 2.28
N LEU A 129 -13.92 -6.13 2.12
CA LEU A 129 -13.02 -5.13 1.58
C LEU A 129 -13.27 -4.86 0.10
N VAL A 130 -13.50 -5.90 -0.69
CA VAL A 130 -13.85 -5.78 -2.12
C VAL A 130 -15.17 -5.03 -2.30
N GLU A 131 -16.20 -5.36 -1.51
CA GLU A 131 -17.49 -4.65 -1.53
C GLU A 131 -17.32 -3.17 -1.19
N TYR A 132 -16.48 -2.86 -0.19
CA TYR A 132 -16.24 -1.50 0.23
C TYR A 132 -15.46 -0.68 -0.83
N PHE A 133 -14.47 -1.27 -1.51
CA PHE A 133 -13.76 -0.59 -2.61
C PHE A 133 -14.64 -0.39 -3.84
N ASN A 134 -15.50 -1.35 -4.16
CA ASN A 134 -16.48 -1.18 -5.23
C ASN A 134 -17.43 -0.02 -4.91
N TYR A 135 -17.89 0.10 -3.66
CA TYR A 135 -18.69 1.24 -3.21
C TYR A 135 -17.94 2.58 -3.37
N LEU A 136 -16.64 2.65 -3.04
CA LEU A 136 -15.84 3.86 -3.22
C LEU A 136 -15.61 4.25 -4.69
N ILE A 137 -15.58 3.26 -5.59
CA ILE A 137 -15.43 3.47 -7.03
C ILE A 137 -16.76 3.94 -7.63
N ASP A 138 -17.88 3.32 -7.25
CA ASP A 138 -19.21 3.62 -7.80
C ASP A 138 -19.78 4.97 -7.32
N THR A 139 -19.41 5.46 -6.16
CA THR A 139 -19.82 6.79 -5.68
C THR A 139 -19.16 7.95 -6.41
N LYS A 140 -18.34 7.69 -7.45
CA LYS A 140 -17.71 8.70 -8.33
C LYS A 140 -18.32 8.79 -9.72
N ARG A 141 -19.35 8.01 -10.03
CA ARG A 141 -20.16 8.23 -11.22
C ARG A 141 -21.40 9.04 -10.86
#